data_e7aef68aa6b0c042ddd949ed3ca7fa4d
#
_entry.id   e7aef68aa6b0c042ddd949ed3ca7fa4d
#
_cell.length_a   1.000
_cell.length_b   1.000
_cell.length_c   1.000
_cell.angle_alpha   90.00
_cell.angle_beta   90.00
_cell.angle_gamma   90.00
#
_symmetry.space_group_name_H-M   'P 1'
#
loop_
_entity.id
_entity.type
_entity.pdbx_description
1 polymer ?
#
loop_
_entity_poly.entity_id
_entity_poly.type
_entity_poly.pdbx_seq_one_letter_code
_entity_poly.pdbx_strand_id
1 'polypeptide(L)'
;DFFKNESIYNLLNYVKVVRKKTIELTNNLEIDDMVIQTANYVSPIKWHLGHTSWFFEKFILAKFCKNYVFFNKDYDFIFNSYYETISHFNLRKNRGNLSRPTLDEVLKYRSYIDKNLDYLYEINSFELEELIKIALNHEQQHQELILMDIKNILYSNKSKPSYIKRISEIKCSKELKEKNHFILNDFKKIKYGYDGNNFSFDNERPESKIKLNPFILSDFVTNEDWLSFID
;
A
#
# COMPACT_ATOMS: atom_id res chain seq x y z
N ASP A 1 -9.47 6.85 -16.22
CA ASP A 1 -9.12 7.57 -15.01
C ASP A 1 -10.27 7.48 -14.01
N PHE A 2 -10.10 6.64 -12.99
CA PHE A 2 -11.18 6.28 -12.07
C PHE A 2 -11.63 7.47 -11.18
N PHE A 3 -10.79 8.48 -11.01
CA PHE A 3 -11.05 9.60 -10.09
C PHE A 3 -11.27 10.96 -10.79
N LYS A 4 -11.33 10.99 -12.10
CA LYS A 4 -11.51 12.24 -12.84
C LYS A 4 -12.94 12.76 -12.67
N ASN A 5 -13.07 13.93 -12.05
CA ASN A 5 -14.35 14.61 -11.78
C ASN A 5 -15.26 13.89 -10.74
N GLU A 6 -14.70 13.06 -9.86
CA GLU A 6 -15.48 12.49 -8.76
C GLU A 6 -15.73 13.54 -7.68
N SER A 7 -16.97 13.59 -7.20
CA SER A 7 -17.33 14.44 -6.07
C SER A 7 -16.69 13.96 -4.77
N ILE A 8 -16.49 14.84 -3.80
CA ILE A 8 -16.03 14.48 -2.44
C ILE A 8 -16.89 13.37 -1.86
N TYR A 9 -18.20 13.41 -2.09
CA TYR A 9 -19.13 12.37 -1.65
C TYR A 9 -18.74 10.97 -2.16
N ASN A 10 -18.49 10.86 -3.46
CA ASN A 10 -18.09 9.58 -4.07
C ASN A 10 -16.70 9.14 -3.59
N LEU A 11 -15.75 10.06 -3.49
CA LEU A 11 -14.41 9.77 -2.98
C LEU A 11 -14.44 9.25 -1.54
N LEU A 12 -15.22 9.86 -0.64
CA LEU A 12 -15.35 9.41 0.74
C LEU A 12 -16.03 8.04 0.85
N ASN A 13 -17.05 7.77 0.03
CA ASN A 13 -17.64 6.43 -0.04
C ASN A 13 -16.62 5.39 -0.51
N TYR A 14 -15.76 5.77 -1.48
CA TYR A 14 -14.70 4.90 -1.94
C TYR A 14 -13.62 4.67 -0.86
N VAL A 15 -13.29 5.70 -0.07
CA VAL A 15 -12.41 5.55 1.11
C VAL A 15 -12.94 4.48 2.05
N LYS A 16 -14.24 4.48 2.37
CA LYS A 16 -14.85 3.46 3.24
C LYS A 16 -14.67 2.04 2.68
N VAL A 17 -14.87 1.88 1.37
CA VAL A 17 -14.68 0.57 0.69
C VAL A 17 -13.22 0.12 0.76
N VAL A 18 -12.27 1.02 0.42
CA VAL A 18 -10.85 0.72 0.43
C VAL A 18 -10.36 0.39 1.83
N ARG A 19 -10.75 1.19 2.84
CA ARG A 19 -10.37 0.96 4.23
C ARG A 19 -10.95 -0.33 4.80
N LYS A 20 -12.19 -0.67 4.45
CA LYS A 20 -12.79 -1.97 4.77
C LYS A 20 -11.99 -3.11 4.15
N LYS A 21 -11.58 -2.98 2.88
CA LYS A 21 -10.75 -3.99 2.20
C LYS A 21 -9.43 -4.24 2.92
N THR A 22 -8.79 -3.19 3.44
CA THR A 22 -7.56 -3.34 4.24
C THR A 22 -7.77 -4.25 5.46
N ILE A 23 -8.91 -4.11 6.17
CA ILE A 23 -9.24 -4.99 7.30
C ILE A 23 -9.53 -6.41 6.82
N GLU A 24 -10.27 -6.58 5.73
CA GLU A 24 -10.58 -7.91 5.17
C GLU A 24 -9.32 -8.73 4.84
N LEU A 25 -8.23 -8.07 4.44
CA LEU A 25 -6.95 -8.76 4.22
C LEU A 25 -6.35 -9.35 5.50
N THR A 26 -6.79 -8.92 6.66
CA THR A 26 -6.28 -9.43 7.94
C THR A 26 -7.14 -10.54 8.55
N ASN A 27 -8.30 -10.85 7.98
CA ASN A 27 -9.29 -11.78 8.56
C ASN A 27 -8.79 -13.23 8.72
N ASN A 28 -7.76 -13.61 7.97
CA ASN A 28 -7.19 -14.96 8.02
C ASN A 28 -5.93 -15.05 8.88
N LEU A 29 -5.60 -13.99 9.63
CA LEU A 29 -4.43 -13.91 10.49
C LEU A 29 -4.81 -14.07 11.94
N GLU A 30 -3.95 -14.74 12.70
CA GLU A 30 -4.01 -14.69 14.15
C GLU A 30 -3.43 -13.35 14.66
N ILE A 31 -3.79 -12.99 15.89
CA ILE A 31 -3.29 -11.73 16.50
C ILE A 31 -1.77 -11.69 16.52
N ASP A 32 -1.14 -12.83 16.80
CA ASP A 32 0.32 -12.93 16.89
C ASP A 32 1.00 -12.72 15.53
N ASP A 33 0.36 -13.13 14.42
CA ASP A 33 0.85 -12.85 13.06
C ASP A 33 0.88 -11.35 12.76
N MET A 34 -0.03 -10.58 13.37
CA MET A 34 -0.20 -9.15 13.08
C MET A 34 0.79 -8.24 13.83
N VAL A 35 1.49 -8.75 14.84
CA VAL A 35 2.34 -7.94 15.73
C VAL A 35 3.83 -8.18 15.58
N ILE A 36 4.24 -9.28 14.95
CA ILE A 36 5.64 -9.65 14.77
C ILE A 36 6.29 -8.96 13.58
N GLN A 37 7.62 -8.84 13.64
CA GLN A 37 8.48 -8.37 12.55
C GLN A 37 9.56 -9.43 12.29
N THR A 38 9.53 -10.07 11.16
CA THR A 38 10.39 -11.21 10.80
C THR A 38 11.69 -10.81 10.10
N ALA A 39 11.75 -9.57 9.58
CA ALA A 39 12.94 -9.02 8.92
C ALA A 39 12.96 -7.48 9.01
N ASN A 40 14.13 -6.88 8.85
CA ASN A 40 14.31 -5.41 8.94
C ASN A 40 13.51 -4.62 7.90
N TYR A 41 13.16 -5.24 6.78
CA TYR A 41 12.36 -4.64 5.67
C TYR A 41 10.87 -4.96 5.75
N VAL A 42 10.45 -5.87 6.63
CA VAL A 42 9.06 -6.19 6.94
C VAL A 42 8.55 -5.24 8.01
N SER A 43 7.27 -4.91 7.99
CA SER A 43 6.60 -4.21 9.09
C SER A 43 5.50 -5.08 9.68
N PRO A 44 5.23 -5.01 10.98
CA PRO A 44 4.05 -5.66 11.55
C PRO A 44 2.77 -5.20 10.85
N ILE A 45 1.83 -6.09 10.63
CA ILE A 45 0.54 -5.73 10.02
C ILE A 45 -0.18 -4.65 10.83
N LYS A 46 -0.12 -4.75 12.15
CA LYS A 46 -0.57 -3.73 13.10
C LYS A 46 -0.03 -2.32 12.76
N TRP A 47 1.23 -2.24 12.36
CA TRP A 47 1.84 -0.95 12.03
C TRP A 47 1.23 -0.36 10.76
N HIS A 48 0.98 -1.16 9.71
CA HIS A 48 0.32 -0.69 8.48
C HIS A 48 -1.07 -0.14 8.75
N LEU A 49 -1.86 -0.83 9.58
CA LEU A 49 -3.20 -0.38 9.97
C LEU A 49 -3.17 0.97 10.71
N GLY A 50 -2.19 1.16 11.59
CA GLY A 50 -1.97 2.42 12.30
C GLY A 50 -1.47 3.53 11.37
N HIS A 51 -0.49 3.23 10.50
CA HIS A 51 0.12 4.20 9.59
C HIS A 51 -0.87 4.79 8.60
N THR A 52 -1.69 3.94 7.96
CA THR A 52 -2.72 4.44 7.03
C THR A 52 -3.79 5.26 7.75
N SER A 53 -4.13 4.93 8.99
CA SER A 53 -5.04 5.74 9.81
C SER A 53 -4.40 7.07 10.21
N TRP A 54 -3.12 7.06 10.60
CA TRP A 54 -2.36 8.26 10.91
C TRP A 54 -2.27 9.22 9.71
N PHE A 55 -2.13 8.69 8.49
CA PHE A 55 -2.11 9.51 7.28
C PHE A 55 -3.42 10.30 7.12
N PHE A 56 -4.58 9.64 7.24
CA PHE A 56 -5.88 10.31 7.21
C PHE A 56 -6.04 11.33 8.34
N GLU A 57 -5.62 10.99 9.55
CA GLU A 57 -5.68 11.90 10.69
C GLU A 57 -4.86 13.17 10.45
N LYS A 58 -3.58 12.97 10.09
CA LYS A 58 -2.61 14.04 10.04
C LYS A 58 -2.83 14.98 8.87
N PHE A 59 -3.07 14.45 7.68
CA PHE A 59 -3.10 15.23 6.45
C PHE A 59 -4.51 15.68 6.04
N ILE A 60 -5.54 15.03 6.55
CA ILE A 60 -6.93 15.31 6.16
C ILE A 60 -7.73 15.83 7.35
N LEU A 61 -7.99 14.99 8.37
CA LEU A 61 -8.90 15.36 9.45
C LEU A 61 -8.42 16.56 10.25
N ALA A 62 -7.13 16.56 10.64
CA ALA A 62 -6.56 17.68 11.39
C ALA A 62 -6.56 19.01 10.63
N LYS A 63 -6.57 18.96 9.29
CA LYS A 63 -6.56 20.13 8.44
C LYS A 63 -7.95 20.66 8.15
N PHE A 64 -8.92 19.80 7.90
CA PHE A 64 -10.23 20.19 7.40
C PHE A 64 -11.34 20.15 8.46
N CYS A 65 -11.15 19.43 9.58
CA CYS A 65 -12.14 19.40 10.65
C CYS A 65 -11.82 20.47 11.71
N LYS A 66 -12.72 21.42 11.87
CA LYS A 66 -12.59 22.47 12.91
C LYS A 66 -12.56 21.83 14.31
N ASN A 67 -11.61 22.26 15.14
CA ASN A 67 -11.44 21.76 16.53
C ASN A 67 -11.21 20.22 16.58
N TYR A 68 -10.55 19.65 15.58
CA TYR A 68 -10.23 18.23 15.57
C TYR A 68 -9.40 17.82 16.81
N VAL A 69 -9.78 16.72 17.42
CA VAL A 69 -9.06 16.16 18.58
C VAL A 69 -8.27 14.94 18.10
N PHE A 70 -6.95 14.99 18.22
CA PHE A 70 -6.11 13.83 17.89
C PHE A 70 -6.40 12.66 18.83
N PHE A 71 -6.44 11.47 18.28
CA PHE A 71 -6.65 10.24 19.03
C PHE A 71 -5.52 10.03 20.05
N ASN A 72 -4.27 10.15 19.62
CA ASN A 72 -3.09 10.10 20.47
C ASN A 72 -1.93 10.84 19.80
N LYS A 73 -1.32 11.82 20.49
CA LYS A 73 -0.21 12.63 19.95
C LYS A 73 1.08 11.83 19.72
N ASP A 74 1.30 10.75 20.46
CA ASP A 74 2.49 9.90 20.29
C ASP A 74 2.48 9.13 18.97
N TYR A 75 1.32 9.05 18.31
CA TYR A 75 1.18 8.37 17.01
C TYR A 75 1.90 9.09 15.88
N ASP A 76 2.21 10.38 16.03
CA ASP A 76 3.09 11.11 15.12
C ASP A 76 4.51 10.51 15.08
N PHE A 77 5.02 9.97 16.18
CA PHE A 77 6.29 9.27 16.20
C PHE A 77 6.15 7.80 15.76
N ILE A 78 5.11 7.11 16.24
CA ILE A 78 4.96 5.66 16.09
C ILE A 78 4.64 5.28 14.64
N PHE A 79 3.73 6.03 14.00
CA PHE A 79 3.19 5.70 12.70
C PHE A 79 3.71 6.57 11.54
N ASN A 80 4.51 7.60 11.82
CA ASN A 80 5.24 8.32 10.77
C ASN A 80 6.35 7.43 10.16
N SER A 81 6.65 7.56 8.87
CA SER A 81 7.70 6.78 8.22
C SER A 81 8.79 7.60 7.53
N TYR A 82 8.47 8.78 6.98
CA TYR A 82 9.41 9.58 6.17
C TYR A 82 9.29 11.09 6.40
N TYR A 83 8.28 11.54 7.09
CA TYR A 83 7.98 12.97 7.19
C TYR A 83 8.73 13.59 8.37
N GLU A 84 10.05 13.79 8.19
CA GLU A 84 10.91 14.41 9.21
C GLU A 84 10.46 15.81 9.62
N THR A 85 9.77 16.51 8.70
CA THR A 85 9.17 17.82 8.96
C THR A 85 8.02 17.78 9.98
N ILE A 86 7.44 16.60 10.22
CA ILE A 86 6.34 16.42 11.19
C ILE A 86 6.89 16.05 12.56
N SER A 87 7.74 15.02 12.62
CA SER A 87 8.36 14.55 13.86
C SER A 87 9.52 13.60 13.54
N HIS A 88 10.37 13.33 14.55
CA HIS A 88 11.19 12.12 14.50
C HIS A 88 10.27 10.91 14.36
N PHE A 89 10.74 9.86 13.68
CA PHE A 89 9.93 8.67 13.41
C PHE A 89 10.62 7.39 13.86
N ASN A 90 9.83 6.37 14.13
CA ASN A 90 10.33 5.05 14.49
C ASN A 90 10.88 4.33 13.25
N LEU A 91 12.18 4.04 13.24
CA LEU A 91 12.85 3.36 12.14
C LEU A 91 12.16 2.02 11.83
N ARG A 92 12.05 1.67 10.53
CA ARG A 92 11.39 0.43 10.06
C ARG A 92 11.85 -0.80 10.84
N LYS A 93 13.16 -0.98 11.01
CA LYS A 93 13.75 -2.12 11.72
C LYS A 93 13.31 -2.28 13.18
N ASN A 94 12.75 -1.25 13.79
CA ASN A 94 12.32 -1.21 15.19
C ASN A 94 10.80 -1.32 15.37
N ARG A 95 10.03 -1.42 14.28
CA ARG A 95 8.56 -1.44 14.34
C ARG A 95 8.02 -2.64 15.09
N GLY A 96 8.71 -3.79 15.04
CA GLY A 96 8.38 -4.98 15.79
C GLY A 96 8.63 -4.89 17.30
N ASN A 97 9.41 -3.90 17.77
CA ASN A 97 9.67 -3.70 19.19
C ASN A 97 8.52 -2.97 19.91
N LEU A 98 7.52 -2.50 19.16
CA LEU A 98 6.40 -1.73 19.70
C LEU A 98 5.34 -2.67 20.29
N SER A 99 5.36 -2.91 21.60
CA SER A 99 4.26 -3.60 22.28
C SER A 99 3.02 -2.69 22.46
N ARG A 100 3.22 -1.38 22.39
CA ARG A 100 2.16 -0.36 22.42
C ARG A 100 2.30 0.56 21.20
N PRO A 101 1.14 0.96 20.61
CA PRO A 101 -0.21 0.50 20.95
C PRO A 101 -0.42 -0.99 20.69
N THR A 102 -1.35 -1.61 21.41
CA THR A 102 -1.83 -2.97 21.13
C THR A 102 -2.58 -3.01 19.80
N LEU A 103 -2.83 -4.21 19.24
CA LEU A 103 -3.66 -4.34 18.04
C LEU A 103 -5.07 -3.78 18.27
N ASP A 104 -5.67 -4.04 19.43
CA ASP A 104 -7.01 -3.52 19.78
C ASP A 104 -7.03 -1.98 19.81
N GLU A 105 -6.00 -1.34 20.38
CA GLU A 105 -5.87 0.12 20.36
C GLU A 105 -5.74 0.66 18.92
N VAL A 106 -5.01 0.00 18.04
CA VAL A 106 -4.90 0.39 16.63
C VAL A 106 -6.23 0.22 15.88
N LEU A 107 -6.99 -0.84 16.16
CA LEU A 107 -8.32 -1.02 15.57
C LEU A 107 -9.32 0.03 16.09
N LYS A 108 -9.25 0.41 17.36
CA LYS A 108 -10.02 1.53 17.91
C LYS A 108 -9.62 2.85 17.26
N TYR A 109 -8.34 3.09 17.07
CA TYR A 109 -7.84 4.25 16.35
C TYR A 109 -8.40 4.30 14.94
N ARG A 110 -8.33 3.19 14.20
CA ARG A 110 -8.87 3.09 12.85
C ARG A 110 -10.36 3.42 12.80
N SER A 111 -11.14 2.85 13.74
CA SER A 111 -12.58 3.14 13.85
C SER A 111 -12.87 4.60 14.20
N TYR A 112 -12.02 5.23 15.02
CA TYR A 112 -12.11 6.65 15.33
C TYR A 112 -11.93 7.51 14.07
N ILE A 113 -10.93 7.20 13.26
CA ILE A 113 -10.71 7.88 11.99
C ILE A 113 -11.91 7.71 11.06
N ASP A 114 -12.42 6.48 10.88
CA ASP A 114 -13.54 6.19 10.00
C ASP A 114 -14.80 6.98 10.37
N LYS A 115 -15.08 7.15 11.66
CA LYS A 115 -16.19 7.98 12.15
C LYS A 115 -15.99 9.47 11.86
N ASN A 116 -14.76 9.95 12.01
CA ASN A 116 -14.47 11.37 11.80
C ASN A 116 -14.47 11.77 10.31
N LEU A 117 -14.26 10.82 9.38
CA LEU A 117 -14.38 11.09 7.95
C LEU A 117 -15.79 11.55 7.55
N ASP A 118 -16.81 11.23 8.33
CA ASP A 118 -18.18 11.68 8.07
C ASP A 118 -18.33 13.22 8.14
N TYR A 119 -17.49 13.92 8.88
CA TYR A 119 -17.49 15.39 8.92
C TYR A 119 -17.02 16.04 7.61
N LEU A 120 -16.39 15.30 6.73
CA LEU A 120 -15.85 15.83 5.47
C LEU A 120 -16.91 15.92 4.35
N TYR A 121 -18.05 15.27 4.48
CA TYR A 121 -19.07 15.25 3.42
C TYR A 121 -19.63 16.62 3.06
N GLU A 122 -19.63 17.56 4.02
CA GLU A 122 -20.14 18.93 3.84
C GLU A 122 -19.08 19.91 3.34
N ILE A 123 -17.83 19.44 3.13
CA ILE A 123 -16.71 20.29 2.75
C ILE A 123 -16.51 20.22 1.23
N ASN A 124 -16.69 21.37 0.55
CA ASN A 124 -16.39 21.48 -0.87
C ASN A 124 -15.02 22.16 -1.05
N SER A 125 -13.98 21.37 -1.31
CA SER A 125 -12.61 21.86 -1.44
C SER A 125 -11.81 20.98 -2.42
N PHE A 126 -11.27 21.61 -3.46
CA PHE A 126 -10.37 20.95 -4.41
C PHE A 126 -9.14 20.34 -3.71
N GLU A 127 -8.58 21.04 -2.73
CA GLU A 127 -7.43 20.52 -1.98
C GLU A 127 -7.78 19.28 -1.18
N LEU A 128 -9.00 19.20 -0.61
CA LEU A 128 -9.48 18.02 0.08
C LEU A 128 -9.62 16.84 -0.90
N GLU A 129 -10.18 17.08 -2.09
CA GLU A 129 -10.30 16.03 -3.12
C GLU A 129 -8.94 15.45 -3.49
N GLU A 130 -7.94 16.29 -3.74
CA GLU A 130 -6.59 15.83 -4.09
C GLU A 130 -5.94 15.04 -2.95
N LEU A 131 -6.07 15.49 -1.71
CA LEU A 131 -5.55 14.76 -0.55
C LEU A 131 -6.26 13.41 -0.33
N ILE A 132 -7.57 13.33 -0.56
CA ILE A 132 -8.31 12.06 -0.51
C ILE A 132 -7.81 11.10 -1.59
N LYS A 133 -7.56 11.58 -2.82
CA LYS A 133 -7.00 10.74 -3.90
C LYS A 133 -5.62 10.19 -3.53
N ILE A 134 -4.77 11.03 -2.94
CA ILE A 134 -3.46 10.58 -2.43
C ILE A 134 -3.66 9.52 -1.34
N ALA A 135 -4.53 9.76 -0.36
CA ALA A 135 -4.77 8.86 0.75
C ALA A 135 -5.33 7.50 0.30
N LEU A 136 -6.22 7.49 -0.70
CA LEU A 136 -6.75 6.28 -1.32
C LEU A 136 -5.64 5.43 -1.95
N ASN A 137 -4.82 6.04 -2.80
CA ASN A 137 -3.72 5.34 -3.45
C ASN A 137 -2.67 4.87 -2.43
N HIS A 138 -2.38 5.68 -1.40
CA HIS A 138 -1.50 5.32 -0.30
C HIS A 138 -2.04 4.12 0.51
N GLU A 139 -3.33 4.10 0.83
CA GLU A 139 -3.94 2.95 1.52
C GLU A 139 -3.88 1.68 0.65
N GLN A 140 -4.15 1.79 -0.66
CA GLN A 140 -4.04 0.65 -1.59
C GLN A 140 -2.60 0.17 -1.75
N GLN A 141 -1.62 1.06 -1.77
CA GLN A 141 -0.21 0.69 -1.73
C GLN A 141 0.11 -0.12 -0.45
N HIS A 142 -0.44 0.29 0.69
CA HIS A 142 -0.27 -0.45 1.94
C HIS A 142 -1.01 -1.79 1.94
N GLN A 143 -2.10 -1.98 1.20
CA GLN A 143 -2.72 -3.31 1.01
C GLN A 143 -1.76 -4.29 0.31
N GLU A 144 -1.04 -3.82 -0.69
CA GLU A 144 -0.02 -4.63 -1.38
C GLU A 144 1.15 -4.96 -0.44
N LEU A 145 1.65 -3.97 0.31
CA LEU A 145 2.71 -4.18 1.30
C LEU A 145 2.27 -5.16 2.41
N ILE A 146 1.04 -5.08 2.89
CA ILE A 146 0.46 -6.02 3.85
C ILE A 146 0.55 -7.45 3.31
N LEU A 147 0.14 -7.69 2.07
CA LEU A 147 0.21 -9.04 1.46
C LEU A 147 1.66 -9.53 1.30
N MET A 148 2.59 -8.64 0.95
CA MET A 148 4.02 -8.96 0.92
C MET A 148 4.53 -9.38 2.31
N ASP A 149 4.20 -8.59 3.33
CA ASP A 149 4.67 -8.81 4.69
C ASP A 149 4.04 -10.05 5.30
N ILE A 150 2.73 -10.31 5.06
CA ILE A 150 2.07 -11.58 5.42
C ILE A 150 2.81 -12.79 4.86
N LYS A 151 3.19 -12.77 3.58
CA LYS A 151 3.94 -13.87 2.97
C LYS A 151 5.26 -14.12 3.70
N ASN A 152 5.99 -13.08 4.03
CA ASN A 152 7.25 -13.18 4.75
C ASN A 152 7.03 -13.71 6.17
N ILE A 153 6.06 -13.14 6.90
CA ILE A 153 5.73 -13.52 8.27
C ILE A 153 5.37 -15.01 8.37
N LEU A 154 4.42 -15.46 7.54
CA LEU A 154 3.96 -16.85 7.57
C LEU A 154 5.04 -17.82 7.08
N TYR A 155 5.83 -17.45 6.06
CA TYR A 155 6.93 -18.27 5.57
C TYR A 155 8.07 -18.41 6.58
N SER A 156 8.33 -17.37 7.37
CA SER A 156 9.36 -17.39 8.42
C SER A 156 8.97 -18.28 9.61
N ASN A 157 7.71 -18.62 9.77
CA ASN A 157 7.23 -19.55 10.77
C ASN A 157 7.64 -20.99 10.35
N LYS A 158 8.20 -21.76 11.29
CA LYS A 158 8.65 -23.14 11.01
C LYS A 158 7.51 -24.04 10.52
N SER A 159 6.28 -23.82 11.02
CA SER A 159 5.08 -24.55 10.59
C SER A 159 4.54 -24.11 9.24
N LYS A 160 4.99 -22.97 8.71
CA LYS A 160 4.57 -22.37 7.43
C LYS A 160 3.03 -22.35 7.26
N PRO A 161 2.29 -21.69 8.14
CA PRO A 161 0.84 -21.68 8.07
C PRO A 161 0.37 -21.03 6.75
N SER A 162 -0.75 -21.52 6.23
CA SER A 162 -1.32 -21.01 4.97
C SER A 162 -2.19 -19.79 5.24
N TYR A 163 -1.98 -18.71 4.50
CA TYR A 163 -2.84 -17.53 4.57
C TYR A 163 -4.26 -17.80 4.05
N ILE A 164 -4.37 -18.58 2.96
CA ILE A 164 -5.66 -19.01 2.40
C ILE A 164 -5.60 -20.52 2.23
N LYS A 165 -6.64 -21.22 2.69
CA LYS A 165 -6.79 -22.65 2.38
C LYS A 165 -6.98 -22.79 0.86
N ARG A 166 -6.16 -23.63 0.24
CA ARG A 166 -6.25 -23.90 -1.20
C ARG A 166 -7.60 -24.53 -1.51
N ILE A 167 -8.42 -23.85 -2.31
CA ILE A 167 -9.79 -24.29 -2.63
C ILE A 167 -9.81 -25.26 -3.82
N SER A 168 -8.83 -25.16 -4.73
CA SER A 168 -8.72 -26.05 -5.90
C SER A 168 -7.30 -26.09 -6.42
N GLU A 169 -6.95 -27.21 -7.09
CA GLU A 169 -5.72 -27.28 -7.89
C GLU A 169 -5.84 -26.33 -9.09
N ILE A 170 -4.85 -25.47 -9.25
CA ILE A 170 -4.71 -24.70 -10.47
C ILE A 170 -4.35 -25.67 -11.57
N LYS A 171 -5.29 -25.98 -12.48
CA LYS A 171 -4.98 -26.74 -13.68
C LYS A 171 -4.10 -25.87 -14.57
N CYS A 172 -2.81 -26.15 -14.58
CA CYS A 172 -1.94 -25.56 -15.61
C CYS A 172 -2.39 -26.06 -16.98
N SER A 173 -2.68 -25.14 -17.89
CA SER A 173 -2.81 -25.50 -19.29
C SER A 173 -1.47 -26.04 -19.75
N LYS A 174 -1.45 -27.25 -20.31
CA LYS A 174 -0.22 -27.88 -20.85
C LYS A 174 0.22 -27.31 -22.19
N GLU A 175 -0.48 -26.30 -22.71
CA GLU A 175 -0.06 -25.64 -23.94
C GLU A 175 1.14 -24.73 -23.63
N LEU A 176 2.32 -25.26 -23.88
CA LEU A 176 3.53 -24.46 -24.05
C LEU A 176 3.33 -23.60 -25.29
N LYS A 177 2.91 -22.35 -25.11
CA LYS A 177 2.95 -21.37 -26.19
C LYS A 177 4.41 -21.15 -26.57
N GLU A 178 4.67 -21.05 -27.88
CA GLU A 178 5.99 -20.61 -28.34
C GLU A 178 6.38 -19.32 -27.65
N LYS A 179 7.60 -19.24 -27.13
CA LYS A 179 8.11 -18.05 -26.45
C LYS A 179 8.30 -16.95 -27.48
N ASN A 180 7.62 -15.84 -27.30
CA ASN A 180 7.79 -14.65 -28.10
C ASN A 180 8.96 -13.81 -27.56
N HIS A 181 9.61 -13.10 -28.45
CA HIS A 181 10.61 -12.12 -28.11
C HIS A 181 10.21 -10.77 -28.71
N PHE A 182 10.33 -9.71 -27.91
CA PHE A 182 10.26 -8.35 -28.43
C PHE A 182 11.68 -7.92 -28.81
N ILE A 183 11.85 -7.50 -30.06
CA ILE A 183 13.15 -7.07 -30.58
C ILE A 183 13.08 -5.58 -30.95
N LEU A 184 13.93 -4.79 -30.35
CA LEU A 184 14.22 -3.44 -30.76
C LEU A 184 15.54 -3.43 -31.53
N ASN A 185 15.49 -3.31 -32.85
CA ASN A 185 16.68 -3.39 -33.71
C ASN A 185 17.47 -2.07 -33.79
N ASP A 186 16.76 -0.95 -33.65
CA ASP A 186 17.34 0.39 -33.80
C ASP A 186 17.15 1.24 -32.53
N PHE A 187 17.92 2.31 -32.41
CA PHE A 187 17.75 3.29 -31.36
C PHE A 187 16.36 3.92 -31.40
N LYS A 188 15.69 3.93 -30.25
CA LYS A 188 14.35 4.53 -30.12
C LYS A 188 14.36 5.59 -29.01
N LYS A 189 13.85 6.77 -29.33
CA LYS A 189 13.53 7.77 -28.29
C LYS A 189 12.13 7.47 -27.72
N ILE A 190 12.04 7.31 -26.44
CA ILE A 190 10.77 7.13 -25.72
C ILE A 190 10.61 8.20 -24.66
N LYS A 191 9.37 8.44 -24.30
CA LYS A 191 9.00 9.20 -23.11
C LYS A 191 8.69 8.23 -21.97
N TYR A 192 9.10 8.54 -20.76
CA TYR A 192 8.75 7.83 -19.56
C TYR A 192 8.47 8.85 -18.44
N GLY A 193 7.73 8.42 -17.40
CA GLY A 193 7.21 9.32 -16.38
C GLY A 193 5.87 9.92 -16.78
N TYR A 194 5.39 10.88 -16.01
CA TYR A 194 4.04 11.41 -16.14
C TYR A 194 4.01 12.94 -15.93
N ASP A 195 3.35 13.67 -16.84
CA ASP A 195 3.09 15.11 -16.78
C ASP A 195 1.59 15.44 -16.95
N GLY A 196 0.72 14.42 -16.89
CA GLY A 196 -0.72 14.62 -17.04
C GLY A 196 -1.38 15.24 -15.80
N ASN A 197 -2.70 15.49 -15.90
CA ASN A 197 -3.51 16.10 -14.85
C ASN A 197 -4.16 15.08 -13.89
N ASN A 198 -3.91 13.78 -14.10
CA ASN A 198 -4.45 12.74 -13.24
C ASN A 198 -3.51 12.44 -12.08
N PHE A 199 -3.99 11.62 -11.12
CA PHE A 199 -3.16 11.20 -10.01
C PHE A 199 -1.88 10.51 -10.50
N SER A 200 -0.77 10.85 -9.87
CA SER A 200 0.50 10.13 -9.91
C SER A 200 1.27 10.44 -8.63
N PHE A 201 2.10 9.52 -8.18
CA PHE A 201 3.06 9.82 -7.12
C PHE A 201 4.16 10.76 -7.63
N ASP A 202 4.83 11.44 -6.71
CA ASP A 202 5.91 12.38 -7.00
C ASP A 202 7.09 11.72 -7.74
N ASN A 203 7.42 10.48 -7.39
CA ASN A 203 8.48 9.69 -8.03
C ASN A 203 8.15 9.22 -9.45
N GLU A 204 6.90 9.36 -9.90
CA GLU A 204 6.49 9.10 -11.28
C GLU A 204 6.66 10.33 -12.18
N ARG A 205 7.01 11.49 -11.62
CA ARG A 205 7.16 12.79 -12.30
C ARG A 205 8.61 13.27 -12.29
N PRO A 206 9.02 14.13 -13.23
CA PRO A 206 8.29 14.58 -14.43
C PRO A 206 8.38 13.59 -15.59
N GLU A 207 7.62 13.80 -16.69
CA GLU A 207 7.86 13.11 -17.95
C GLU A 207 9.26 13.46 -18.45
N SER A 208 10.01 12.46 -18.81
CA SER A 208 11.38 12.58 -19.34
C SER A 208 11.55 11.82 -20.64
N LYS A 209 12.59 12.14 -21.38
CA LYS A 209 12.91 11.46 -22.64
C LYS A 209 14.20 10.66 -22.49
N ILE A 210 14.18 9.42 -22.93
CA ILE A 210 15.36 8.56 -22.97
C ILE A 210 15.56 7.98 -24.37
N LYS A 211 16.82 7.75 -24.73
CA LYS A 211 17.19 6.99 -25.92
C LYS A 211 17.49 5.55 -25.51
N LEU A 212 16.67 4.62 -25.98
CA LEU A 212 16.92 3.20 -25.79
C LEU A 212 17.89 2.68 -26.85
N ASN A 213 18.87 1.91 -26.41
CA ASN A 213 19.74 1.13 -27.28
C ASN A 213 18.96 -0.10 -27.83
N PRO A 214 19.40 -0.70 -28.92
CA PRO A 214 18.86 -1.98 -29.38
C PRO A 214 18.90 -3.04 -28.26
N PHE A 215 17.85 -3.84 -28.14
CA PHE A 215 17.76 -4.93 -27.16
C PHE A 215 16.79 -6.01 -27.62
N ILE A 216 16.91 -7.19 -27.02
CA ILE A 216 15.96 -8.28 -27.13
C ILE A 216 15.38 -8.51 -25.73
N LEU A 217 14.05 -8.53 -25.63
CA LEU A 217 13.32 -8.82 -24.41
C LEU A 217 12.57 -10.14 -24.59
N SER A 218 12.84 -11.12 -23.74
CA SER A 218 12.13 -12.39 -23.75
C SER A 218 10.69 -12.23 -23.25
N ASP A 219 9.86 -13.21 -23.56
CA ASP A 219 8.58 -13.40 -22.90
C ASP A 219 8.76 -13.71 -21.38
N PHE A 220 7.65 -13.84 -20.66
CA PHE A 220 7.69 -14.13 -19.23
C PHE A 220 8.54 -15.36 -18.94
N VAL A 221 9.35 -15.24 -17.87
CA VAL A 221 10.14 -16.38 -17.35
C VAL A 221 9.18 -17.38 -16.69
N THR A 222 9.23 -18.62 -17.13
CA THR A 222 8.46 -19.71 -16.52
C THR A 222 9.16 -20.27 -15.26
N ASN A 223 8.43 -21.04 -14.46
CA ASN A 223 9.04 -21.76 -13.35
C ASN A 223 10.11 -22.76 -13.82
N GLU A 224 9.94 -23.35 -15.01
CA GLU A 224 10.92 -24.26 -15.62
C GLU A 224 12.21 -23.54 -16.01
N ASP A 225 12.09 -22.33 -16.61
CA ASP A 225 13.27 -21.50 -16.90
C ASP A 225 14.01 -21.12 -15.63
N TRP A 226 13.27 -20.79 -14.58
CA TRP A 226 13.86 -20.43 -13.31
C TRP A 226 14.57 -21.60 -12.63
N LEU A 227 13.97 -22.78 -12.66
CA LEU A 227 14.61 -24.01 -12.16
C LEU A 227 15.89 -24.32 -12.93
N SER A 228 15.84 -24.24 -14.27
CA SER A 228 17.04 -24.45 -15.11
C SER A 228 18.17 -23.44 -14.88
N PHE A 229 17.84 -22.27 -14.35
CA PHE A 229 18.85 -21.26 -13.94
C PHE A 229 19.49 -21.59 -12.58
N ILE A 230 18.74 -22.23 -11.69
CA ILE A 230 19.22 -22.61 -10.33
C ILE A 230 20.13 -23.83 -10.38
N ASP A 231 19.85 -24.79 -11.25
CA ASP A 231 20.63 -26.03 -11.46
C ASP A 231 21.97 -25.77 -12.19
#